data_06952a8ef309a99b38bf13dadf9f652c
#
_entry.id   06952a8ef309a99b38bf13dadf9f652c
#
_cell.length_a   1.000
_cell.length_b   1.000
_cell.length_c   1.000
_cell.angle_alpha   90.00
_cell.angle_beta   90.00
_cell.angle_gamma   90.00
#
_symmetry.space_group_name_H-M   'P 1'
#
loop_
_entity.id
_entity.type
_entity.pdbx_description
1 polymer ?
#
loop_
_entity_poly.entity_id
_entity_poly.type
_entity_poly.pdbx_seq_one_letter_code
_entity_poly.pdbx_strand_id
1 'polypeptide(L)'
;MIGRRGLMAAGGAVLAAPALAQPLGGGRPVRIVVPFPPGGAIDILGRLLAERLQAALGQTVLVENRGGAGGIIGADALAKGDRDGTMLGILGVTTLCAFPFMTSRLPFDPQRDFAPVSQITDGALLCVVNAETARRRGWRDFRDLVIWSRAHPEEVKMGSSGSGTSSHINIEAINAAAQAKILHVPYRGGAPAINDLLGGTIDMMFDVMPALMPHVEAGRFLAFAVSSKARLSILPEVPGMGDFADLGLGEHDVVTRNAIMAPGGTPEPIVARLHQALLQVAAMPDFVDRLKPLGYGTVTSPTPAALTALVERERPRWQRLVQVSGARLE
;
A
#
# COMPACT_ATOMS: atom_id res chain seq x y z
N MET A 1 11.07 -23.59 -74.44
CA MET A 1 9.72 -23.18 -73.98
C MET A 1 9.64 -23.43 -72.46
N ILE A 2 9.91 -22.38 -71.69
CA ILE A 2 9.88 -22.48 -70.21
C ILE A 2 8.51 -21.93 -69.80
N GLY A 3 7.71 -22.78 -69.14
CA GLY A 3 6.33 -22.55 -68.86
C GLY A 3 6.08 -21.52 -67.76
N ARG A 4 5.09 -20.65 -68.00
CA ARG A 4 4.61 -19.51 -67.19
C ARG A 4 3.85 -19.92 -65.89
N ARG A 5 4.19 -21.03 -65.26
CA ARG A 5 3.42 -21.53 -64.08
C ARG A 5 4.21 -21.55 -62.75
N GLY A 6 5.37 -20.90 -62.65
CA GLY A 6 6.24 -20.93 -61.49
C GLY A 6 6.30 -19.65 -60.64
N LEU A 7 5.41 -18.65 -60.79
CA LEU A 7 5.58 -17.32 -60.19
C LEU A 7 4.40 -16.86 -59.33
N MET A 8 3.72 -17.74 -58.58
CA MET A 8 2.65 -17.36 -57.62
C MET A 8 2.69 -18.16 -56.33
N ALA A 9 3.84 -18.25 -55.68
CA ALA A 9 3.96 -18.88 -54.34
C ALA A 9 4.93 -18.16 -53.42
N ALA A 10 5.11 -16.85 -53.58
CA ALA A 10 5.99 -16.07 -52.72
C ALA A 10 5.21 -14.81 -52.20
N GLY A 11 4.09 -15.02 -51.58
CA GLY A 11 3.28 -13.90 -51.03
C GLY A 11 2.52 -14.36 -49.79
N GLY A 12 3.09 -14.15 -48.60
CA GLY A 12 2.30 -14.34 -47.42
C GLY A 12 2.98 -14.71 -46.12
N ALA A 13 4.27 -14.53 -45.99
CA ALA A 13 4.89 -14.48 -44.67
C ALA A 13 4.64 -13.07 -44.09
N VAL A 14 3.43 -12.78 -43.67
CA VAL A 14 3.17 -11.67 -42.75
C VAL A 14 3.92 -12.04 -41.47
N LEU A 15 5.10 -11.42 -41.30
CA LEU A 15 5.81 -11.41 -40.04
C LEU A 15 4.84 -10.90 -38.99
N ALA A 16 4.22 -11.82 -38.22
CA ALA A 16 3.55 -11.48 -36.99
C ALA A 16 4.63 -10.92 -36.05
N ALA A 17 4.92 -9.64 -36.16
CA ALA A 17 5.72 -8.93 -35.16
C ALA A 17 5.05 -9.22 -33.82
N PRO A 18 5.80 -9.63 -32.79
CA PRO A 18 5.23 -9.96 -31.52
C PRO A 18 4.44 -8.74 -31.03
N ALA A 19 3.17 -8.94 -30.66
CA ALA A 19 2.27 -7.90 -30.14
C ALA A 19 2.84 -7.15 -28.90
N LEU A 20 3.96 -7.64 -28.38
CA LEU A 20 4.78 -7.07 -27.30
C LEU A 20 5.57 -5.82 -27.71
N ALA A 21 5.71 -5.53 -28.99
CA ALA A 21 6.57 -4.45 -29.48
C ALA A 21 5.87 -3.09 -29.63
N GLN A 22 4.53 -3.04 -29.58
CA GLN A 22 3.82 -1.75 -29.74
C GLN A 22 3.76 -0.99 -28.42
N PRO A 23 4.11 0.31 -28.39
CA PRO A 23 3.98 1.13 -27.18
C PRO A 23 2.53 1.16 -26.67
N LEU A 24 2.36 1.14 -25.35
CA LEU A 24 1.04 1.32 -24.71
C LEU A 24 0.46 2.70 -25.09
N GLY A 25 -0.84 2.76 -25.37
CA GLY A 25 -1.52 4.03 -25.67
C GLY A 25 -0.89 4.85 -26.78
N GLY A 26 -0.29 4.19 -27.80
CA GLY A 26 0.36 4.91 -28.91
C GLY A 26 1.68 5.62 -28.53
N GLY A 27 2.36 5.20 -27.47
CA GLY A 27 3.63 5.78 -27.02
C GLY A 27 3.50 6.95 -26.04
N ARG A 28 2.30 7.28 -25.59
CA ARG A 28 2.09 8.25 -24.52
C ARG A 28 2.75 7.78 -23.22
N PRO A 29 3.27 8.68 -22.34
CA PRO A 29 3.82 8.28 -21.06
C PRO A 29 2.81 7.47 -20.23
N VAL A 30 3.29 6.40 -19.58
CA VAL A 30 2.53 5.68 -18.57
C VAL A 30 2.53 6.50 -17.27
N ARG A 31 1.38 6.68 -16.65
CA ARG A 31 1.23 7.43 -15.39
C ARG A 31 0.89 6.46 -14.27
N ILE A 32 1.65 6.52 -13.18
CA ILE A 32 1.34 5.79 -11.95
C ILE A 32 0.69 6.78 -10.98
N VAL A 33 -0.60 6.64 -10.76
CA VAL A 33 -1.33 7.40 -9.75
C VAL A 33 -0.94 6.90 -8.37
N VAL A 34 -0.40 7.81 -7.56
CA VAL A 34 -0.09 7.62 -6.14
C VAL A 34 -1.16 8.36 -5.33
N PRO A 35 -2.02 7.67 -4.54
CA PRO A 35 -3.16 8.27 -3.85
C PRO A 35 -2.79 9.04 -2.57
N PHE A 36 -1.54 9.50 -2.46
CA PHE A 36 -1.01 10.23 -1.31
C PHE A 36 -0.08 11.36 -1.76
N PRO A 37 0.15 12.37 -0.88
CA PRO A 37 1.09 13.45 -1.16
C PRO A 37 2.52 12.95 -1.42
N PRO A 38 3.35 13.74 -2.13
CA PRO A 38 4.76 13.42 -2.32
C PRO A 38 5.52 13.26 -0.98
N GLY A 39 6.57 12.43 -1.00
CA GLY A 39 7.47 12.19 0.13
C GLY A 39 7.00 11.11 1.11
N GLY A 40 5.79 10.60 0.98
CA GLY A 40 5.32 9.45 1.75
C GLY A 40 5.81 8.12 1.16
N ALA A 41 5.65 7.02 1.92
CA ALA A 41 6.17 5.70 1.55
C ALA A 41 5.61 5.18 0.21
N ILE A 42 4.33 5.42 -0.09
CA ILE A 42 3.73 5.02 -1.37
C ILE A 42 4.27 5.86 -2.54
N ASP A 43 4.63 7.13 -2.30
CA ASP A 43 5.31 7.96 -3.31
C ASP A 43 6.71 7.44 -3.60
N ILE A 44 7.47 7.08 -2.56
CA ILE A 44 8.80 6.46 -2.70
C ILE A 44 8.69 5.16 -3.49
N LEU A 45 7.76 4.27 -3.13
CA LEU A 45 7.48 3.03 -3.87
C LEU A 45 7.12 3.33 -5.34
N GLY A 46 6.25 4.31 -5.58
CA GLY A 46 5.82 4.72 -6.92
C GLY A 46 6.99 5.19 -7.79
N ARG A 47 7.91 5.98 -7.23
CA ARG A 47 9.11 6.47 -7.95
C ARG A 47 10.10 5.35 -8.24
N LEU A 48 10.35 4.45 -7.27
CA LEU A 48 11.18 3.27 -7.47
C LEU A 48 10.63 2.38 -8.59
N LEU A 49 9.31 2.16 -8.57
CA LEU A 49 8.61 1.36 -9.56
C LEU A 49 8.65 2.02 -10.94
N ALA A 50 8.39 3.34 -11.02
CA ALA A 50 8.41 4.09 -12.27
C ALA A 50 9.78 4.01 -12.97
N GLU A 51 10.88 4.18 -12.21
CA GLU A 51 12.25 4.09 -12.72
C GLU A 51 12.52 2.74 -13.39
N ARG A 52 12.08 1.63 -12.78
CA ARG A 52 12.33 0.28 -13.30
C ARG A 52 11.33 -0.13 -14.38
N LEU A 53 10.06 0.26 -14.26
CA LEU A 53 9.05 0.00 -15.28
C LEU A 53 9.36 0.73 -16.60
N GLN A 54 9.97 1.91 -16.56
CA GLN A 54 10.40 2.63 -17.76
C GLN A 54 11.34 1.77 -18.61
N ALA A 55 12.30 1.10 -17.97
CA ALA A 55 13.22 0.19 -18.66
C ALA A 55 12.51 -1.08 -19.17
N ALA A 56 11.63 -1.68 -18.35
CA ALA A 56 10.92 -2.92 -18.70
C ALA A 56 9.88 -2.71 -19.83
N LEU A 57 9.25 -1.54 -19.90
CA LEU A 57 8.24 -1.22 -20.92
C LEU A 57 8.84 -0.57 -22.17
N GLY A 58 10.09 -0.04 -22.11
CA GLY A 58 10.67 0.79 -23.15
C GLY A 58 9.90 2.10 -23.40
N GLN A 59 9.25 2.64 -22.37
CA GLN A 59 8.33 3.79 -22.49
C GLN A 59 8.42 4.64 -21.22
N THR A 60 8.31 5.96 -21.34
CA THR A 60 8.37 6.89 -20.21
C THR A 60 7.29 6.55 -19.18
N VAL A 61 7.69 6.48 -17.90
CA VAL A 61 6.79 6.24 -16.77
C VAL A 61 6.90 7.41 -15.78
N LEU A 62 5.77 8.02 -15.44
CA LEU A 62 5.68 9.19 -14.56
C LEU A 62 4.85 8.87 -13.32
N VAL A 63 5.21 9.48 -12.20
CA VAL A 63 4.40 9.43 -10.97
C VAL A 63 3.50 10.66 -10.90
N GLU A 64 2.22 10.42 -10.63
CA GLU A 64 1.20 11.45 -10.44
C GLU A 64 0.58 11.32 -9.04
N ASN A 65 0.91 12.26 -8.13
CA ASN A 65 0.36 12.26 -6.79
C ASN A 65 -1.05 12.88 -6.77
N ARG A 66 -2.06 12.11 -6.37
CA ARG A 66 -3.46 12.53 -6.18
C ARG A 66 -3.94 12.16 -4.79
N GLY A 67 -3.44 12.88 -3.79
CA GLY A 67 -3.77 12.62 -2.39
C GLY A 67 -5.12 13.20 -1.97
N GLY A 68 -5.68 12.65 -0.89
CA GLY A 68 -6.85 13.16 -0.19
C GLY A 68 -7.90 12.08 0.12
N ALA A 69 -8.71 12.33 1.16
CA ALA A 69 -9.76 11.43 1.64
C ALA A 69 -9.28 9.98 1.84
N GLY A 70 -8.14 9.78 2.54
CA GLY A 70 -7.58 8.44 2.77
C GLY A 70 -7.15 7.68 1.51
N GLY A 71 -7.01 8.36 0.36
CA GLY A 71 -6.67 7.77 -0.93
C GLY A 71 -7.86 7.63 -1.91
N ILE A 72 -9.07 7.99 -1.51
CA ILE A 72 -10.28 7.92 -2.35
C ILE A 72 -10.10 8.76 -3.62
N ILE A 73 -9.53 9.98 -3.51
CA ILE A 73 -9.36 10.88 -4.66
C ILE A 73 -8.46 10.24 -5.73
N GLY A 74 -7.35 9.62 -5.33
CA GLY A 74 -6.46 8.94 -6.26
C GLY A 74 -7.08 7.67 -6.86
N ALA A 75 -7.80 6.89 -6.05
CA ALA A 75 -8.52 5.71 -6.52
C ALA A 75 -9.62 6.07 -7.52
N ASP A 76 -10.39 7.14 -7.28
CA ASP A 76 -11.42 7.65 -8.19
C ASP A 76 -10.80 8.12 -9.52
N ALA A 77 -9.66 8.82 -9.45
CA ALA A 77 -8.94 9.23 -10.66
C ALA A 77 -8.47 8.04 -11.49
N LEU A 78 -7.99 6.97 -10.85
CA LEU A 78 -7.63 5.73 -11.53
C LEU A 78 -8.86 5.05 -12.16
N ALA A 79 -9.96 4.92 -11.40
CA ALA A 79 -11.18 4.28 -11.86
C ALA A 79 -11.74 4.92 -13.16
N LYS A 80 -11.56 6.22 -13.31
CA LYS A 80 -11.99 7.03 -14.47
C LYS A 80 -10.92 7.19 -15.53
N GLY A 81 -9.79 6.53 -15.40
CA GLY A 81 -8.65 6.66 -16.30
C GLY A 81 -8.78 5.97 -17.65
N ASP A 82 -7.80 6.23 -18.52
CA ASP A 82 -7.71 5.60 -19.84
C ASP A 82 -7.42 4.09 -19.70
N ARG A 83 -8.11 3.27 -20.50
CA ARG A 83 -8.04 1.80 -20.47
C ARG A 83 -7.02 1.20 -21.43
N ASP A 84 -6.11 2.01 -21.95
CA ASP A 84 -5.13 1.65 -22.99
C ASP A 84 -3.73 1.29 -22.43
N GLY A 85 -3.63 1.13 -21.10
CA GLY A 85 -2.40 0.79 -20.40
C GLY A 85 -1.51 1.99 -20.03
N THR A 86 -1.91 3.22 -20.36
CA THR A 86 -1.16 4.44 -19.99
C THR A 86 -1.48 4.94 -18.58
N MET A 87 -2.43 4.34 -17.89
CA MET A 87 -2.73 4.68 -16.49
C MET A 87 -2.68 3.45 -15.61
N LEU A 88 -1.91 3.56 -14.54
CA LEU A 88 -1.78 2.59 -13.44
C LEU A 88 -2.01 3.32 -12.12
N GLY A 89 -2.33 2.60 -11.07
CA GLY A 89 -2.38 3.14 -9.71
C GLY A 89 -1.82 2.17 -8.69
N ILE A 90 -1.20 2.72 -7.63
CA ILE A 90 -0.82 1.94 -6.45
C ILE A 90 -1.97 2.03 -5.47
N LEU A 91 -2.73 0.95 -5.30
CA LEU A 91 -3.82 0.87 -4.34
C LEU A 91 -3.49 -0.11 -3.22
N GLY A 92 -3.81 0.27 -2.00
CA GLY A 92 -3.78 -0.66 -0.86
C GLY A 92 -4.92 -1.67 -0.95
N VAL A 93 -4.69 -2.91 -0.55
CA VAL A 93 -5.77 -3.91 -0.39
C VAL A 93 -6.83 -3.40 0.60
N THR A 94 -6.44 -2.57 1.57
CA THR A 94 -7.37 -1.86 2.47
C THR A 94 -8.38 -1.02 1.71
N THR A 95 -7.95 -0.23 0.72
CA THR A 95 -8.83 0.58 -0.14
C THR A 95 -9.87 -0.29 -0.84
N LEU A 96 -9.44 -1.45 -1.35
CA LEU A 96 -10.30 -2.36 -2.10
C LEU A 96 -11.26 -3.15 -1.20
N CYS A 97 -10.83 -3.48 0.03
CA CYS A 97 -11.54 -4.39 0.92
C CYS A 97 -12.30 -3.67 2.05
N ALA A 98 -11.78 -2.57 2.61
CA ALA A 98 -12.33 -1.92 3.79
C ALA A 98 -13.28 -0.76 3.45
N PHE A 99 -12.96 0.06 2.46
CA PHE A 99 -13.74 1.27 2.15
C PHE A 99 -15.24 1.00 1.88
N PRO A 100 -15.65 -0.10 1.19
CA PRO A 100 -17.07 -0.40 1.03
C PRO A 100 -17.86 -0.55 2.33
N PHE A 101 -17.18 -0.85 3.43
CA PHE A 101 -17.79 -1.01 4.75
C PHE A 101 -17.69 0.23 5.63
N MET A 102 -16.91 1.23 5.20
CA MET A 102 -16.67 2.46 5.95
C MET A 102 -17.54 3.63 5.49
N THR A 103 -18.04 3.59 4.25
CA THR A 103 -18.92 4.61 3.70
C THR A 103 -19.85 4.02 2.64
N SER A 104 -21.07 4.57 2.55
CA SER A 104 -22.03 4.25 1.49
C SER A 104 -21.84 5.09 0.22
N ARG A 105 -20.91 6.05 0.20
CA ARG A 105 -20.74 7.04 -0.88
C ARG A 105 -19.36 6.97 -1.51
N LEU A 106 -18.92 5.75 -1.91
CA LEU A 106 -17.71 5.63 -2.73
C LEU A 106 -17.99 6.10 -4.16
N PRO A 107 -17.10 6.92 -4.76
CA PRO A 107 -17.24 7.38 -6.15
C PRO A 107 -16.86 6.31 -7.18
N PHE A 108 -16.48 5.11 -6.75
CA PHE A 108 -16.08 3.96 -7.56
C PHE A 108 -16.56 2.66 -6.94
N ASP A 109 -16.66 1.62 -7.75
CA ASP A 109 -16.89 0.24 -7.33
C ASP A 109 -15.54 -0.52 -7.29
N PRO A 110 -15.04 -0.92 -6.09
CA PRO A 110 -13.74 -1.60 -5.98
C PRO A 110 -13.66 -2.94 -6.73
N GLN A 111 -14.79 -3.57 -7.06
CA GLN A 111 -14.80 -4.85 -7.77
C GLN A 111 -14.84 -4.69 -9.28
N ARG A 112 -15.41 -3.59 -9.78
CA ARG A 112 -15.68 -3.39 -11.20
C ARG A 112 -14.75 -2.35 -11.85
N ASP A 113 -14.42 -1.29 -11.11
CA ASP A 113 -13.80 -0.11 -11.71
C ASP A 113 -12.26 -0.19 -11.73
N PHE A 114 -11.71 -1.34 -11.29
CA PHE A 114 -10.28 -1.65 -11.36
C PHE A 114 -10.00 -2.99 -12.02
N ALA A 115 -8.97 -3.04 -12.85
CA ALA A 115 -8.39 -4.26 -13.40
C ALA A 115 -7.12 -4.61 -12.60
N PRO A 116 -7.09 -5.74 -11.85
CA PRO A 116 -5.92 -6.18 -11.11
C PRO A 116 -4.75 -6.48 -12.04
N VAL A 117 -3.54 -5.98 -11.71
CA VAL A 117 -2.31 -6.30 -12.43
C VAL A 117 -1.42 -7.19 -11.59
N SER A 118 -0.94 -6.74 -10.44
CA SER A 118 -0.17 -7.56 -9.50
C SER A 118 -0.14 -6.91 -8.11
N GLN A 119 -0.06 -7.70 -7.05
CA GLN A 119 0.55 -7.24 -5.81
C GLN A 119 1.99 -6.86 -6.10
N ILE A 120 2.56 -5.92 -5.35
CA ILE A 120 3.97 -5.53 -5.52
C ILE A 120 4.73 -5.55 -4.19
N THR A 121 4.07 -5.22 -3.09
CA THR A 121 4.67 -5.29 -1.76
C THR A 121 3.67 -5.72 -0.71
N ASP A 122 4.19 -6.25 0.40
CA ASP A 122 3.54 -6.28 1.70
C ASP A 122 4.46 -5.70 2.77
N GLY A 123 3.90 -5.40 3.95
CA GLY A 123 4.66 -4.89 5.09
C GLY A 123 3.76 -4.63 6.28
N ALA A 124 4.32 -4.72 7.47
CA ALA A 124 3.64 -4.31 8.70
C ALA A 124 3.79 -2.79 8.90
N LEU A 125 2.87 -2.21 9.68
CA LEU A 125 3.03 -0.87 10.21
C LEU A 125 3.95 -0.94 11.43
N LEU A 126 4.83 0.05 11.56
CA LEU A 126 5.67 0.25 12.74
C LEU A 126 4.97 1.21 13.69
N CYS A 127 4.81 0.79 14.94
CA CYS A 127 4.42 1.65 16.03
C CYS A 127 5.64 2.42 16.53
N VAL A 128 5.62 3.72 16.39
CA VAL A 128 6.61 4.62 16.97
C VAL A 128 5.98 5.58 17.96
N VAL A 129 6.76 5.93 18.99
CA VAL A 129 6.37 6.88 20.03
C VAL A 129 7.44 7.97 20.11
N ASN A 130 7.02 9.21 20.34
CA ASN A 130 7.97 10.29 20.60
C ASN A 130 8.80 9.95 21.84
N ALA A 131 10.14 9.94 21.70
CA ALA A 131 11.05 9.46 22.74
C ALA A 131 11.02 10.34 24.01
N GLU A 132 10.80 11.64 23.87
CA GLU A 132 10.68 12.56 25.01
C GLU A 132 9.34 12.34 25.75
N THR A 133 8.25 12.20 25.00
CA THR A 133 6.93 11.89 25.58
C THR A 133 6.95 10.55 26.31
N ALA A 134 7.55 9.51 25.73
CA ALA A 134 7.66 8.20 26.37
C ALA A 134 8.39 8.29 27.71
N ARG A 135 9.55 9.01 27.74
CA ARG A 135 10.32 9.24 28.98
C ARG A 135 9.51 10.01 30.02
N ARG A 136 8.84 11.10 29.61
CA ARG A 136 8.04 11.94 30.52
C ARG A 136 6.86 11.19 31.13
N ARG A 137 6.22 10.30 30.35
CA ARG A 137 5.05 9.51 30.78
C ARG A 137 5.43 8.16 31.38
N GLY A 138 6.71 7.77 31.37
CA GLY A 138 7.22 6.51 31.90
C GLY A 138 6.89 5.29 31.05
N TRP A 139 6.61 5.47 29.76
CA TRP A 139 6.35 4.36 28.85
C TRP A 139 7.65 3.73 28.38
N ARG A 140 7.85 2.47 28.69
CA ARG A 140 9.03 1.68 28.31
C ARG A 140 8.78 0.84 27.07
N ASP A 141 7.52 0.50 26.82
CA ASP A 141 7.08 -0.36 25.73
C ASP A 141 5.60 -0.09 25.36
N PHE A 142 5.10 -0.85 24.39
CA PHE A 142 3.71 -0.75 23.92
C PHE A 142 2.68 -1.13 25.01
N ARG A 143 3.04 -2.05 25.91
CA ARG A 143 2.17 -2.49 27.01
C ARG A 143 1.94 -1.35 28.01
N ASP A 144 3.01 -0.68 28.44
CA ASP A 144 2.91 0.47 29.35
C ASP A 144 2.00 1.54 28.76
N LEU A 145 2.15 1.85 27.46
CA LEU A 145 1.33 2.81 26.75
C LEU A 145 -0.15 2.42 26.73
N VAL A 146 -0.47 1.16 26.39
CA VAL A 146 -1.86 0.67 26.35
C VAL A 146 -2.49 0.71 27.75
N ILE A 147 -1.77 0.22 28.78
CA ILE A 147 -2.27 0.24 30.17
C ILE A 147 -2.47 1.69 30.62
N TRP A 148 -1.53 2.58 30.31
CA TRP A 148 -1.62 4.00 30.66
C TRP A 148 -2.86 4.65 30.01
N SER A 149 -3.13 4.35 28.73
CA SER A 149 -4.27 4.91 27.99
C SER A 149 -5.62 4.54 28.60
N ARG A 150 -5.74 3.37 29.24
CA ARG A 150 -6.98 2.93 29.93
C ARG A 150 -7.31 3.81 31.11
N ALA A 151 -6.28 4.30 31.84
CA ALA A 151 -6.45 5.20 33.00
C ALA A 151 -6.59 6.67 32.58
N HIS A 152 -6.16 7.04 31.36
CA HIS A 152 -6.13 8.39 30.84
C HIS A 152 -6.77 8.43 29.43
N PRO A 153 -8.12 8.29 29.37
CA PRO A 153 -8.84 8.25 28.10
C PRO A 153 -8.55 9.45 27.21
N GLU A 154 -8.26 9.20 25.92
CA GLU A 154 -8.03 10.19 24.88
C GLU A 154 -6.81 11.11 25.08
N GLU A 155 -6.03 10.90 26.13
CA GLU A 155 -4.80 11.66 26.35
C GLU A 155 -3.61 11.14 25.52
N VAL A 156 -3.65 9.86 25.05
CA VAL A 156 -2.69 9.36 24.07
C VAL A 156 -3.22 9.66 22.67
N LYS A 157 -2.50 10.49 21.93
CA LYS A 157 -2.89 10.90 20.57
C LYS A 157 -2.09 10.13 19.54
N MET A 158 -2.77 9.35 18.69
CA MET A 158 -2.17 8.59 17.60
C MET A 158 -2.45 9.25 16.25
N GLY A 159 -1.40 9.72 15.58
CA GLY A 159 -1.48 10.22 14.21
C GLY A 159 -1.58 9.10 13.18
N SER A 160 -2.39 9.29 12.15
CA SER A 160 -2.43 8.42 10.98
C SER A 160 -2.28 9.20 9.68
N SER A 161 -1.97 8.48 8.60
CA SER A 161 -1.93 9.05 7.25
C SER A 161 -3.31 9.36 6.66
N GLY A 162 -4.38 9.21 7.46
CA GLY A 162 -5.74 9.64 7.14
C GLY A 162 -6.82 8.63 7.56
N SER A 163 -8.06 9.11 7.61
CA SER A 163 -9.23 8.27 7.85
C SER A 163 -9.33 7.16 6.80
N GLY A 164 -9.66 5.94 7.21
CA GLY A 164 -9.79 4.78 6.33
C GLY A 164 -8.49 4.08 5.95
N THR A 165 -7.34 4.61 6.32
CA THR A 165 -6.07 3.92 6.08
C THR A 165 -5.90 2.70 7.00
N SER A 166 -4.98 1.82 6.67
CA SER A 166 -4.62 0.67 7.52
C SER A 166 -4.23 1.12 8.93
N SER A 167 -3.56 2.27 9.04
CA SER A 167 -3.15 2.89 10.30
C SER A 167 -4.36 3.23 11.18
N HIS A 168 -5.39 3.87 10.62
CA HIS A 168 -6.64 4.17 11.32
C HIS A 168 -7.35 2.89 11.80
N ILE A 169 -7.59 1.95 10.87
CA ILE A 169 -8.30 0.71 11.20
C ILE A 169 -7.51 -0.10 12.24
N ASN A 170 -6.17 -0.10 12.15
CA ASN A 170 -5.29 -0.78 13.08
C ASN A 170 -5.47 -0.27 14.52
N ILE A 171 -5.45 1.05 14.73
CA ILE A 171 -5.56 1.61 16.08
C ILE A 171 -6.95 1.42 16.67
N GLU A 172 -8.00 1.55 15.86
CA GLU A 172 -9.35 1.32 16.34
C GLU A 172 -9.57 -0.16 16.70
N ALA A 173 -9.01 -1.08 15.92
CA ALA A 173 -9.04 -2.51 16.27
C ALA A 173 -8.25 -2.80 17.55
N ILE A 174 -7.10 -2.13 17.78
CA ILE A 174 -6.34 -2.22 19.04
C ILE A 174 -7.16 -1.64 20.20
N ASN A 175 -7.79 -0.48 20.03
CA ASN A 175 -8.66 0.12 21.04
C ASN A 175 -9.77 -0.86 21.46
N ALA A 176 -10.43 -1.49 20.48
CA ALA A 176 -11.49 -2.46 20.75
C ALA A 176 -10.98 -3.73 21.44
N ALA A 177 -9.92 -4.35 20.94
CA ALA A 177 -9.39 -5.63 21.44
C ALA A 177 -8.69 -5.47 22.79
N ALA A 178 -7.86 -4.45 22.94
CA ALA A 178 -7.08 -4.20 24.15
C ALA A 178 -7.78 -3.27 25.14
N GLN A 179 -9.02 -2.84 24.90
CA GLN A 179 -9.71 -1.83 25.69
C GLN A 179 -8.88 -0.55 25.91
N ALA A 180 -8.02 -0.23 24.97
CA ALA A 180 -7.24 0.99 24.98
C ALA A 180 -8.15 2.20 24.71
N LYS A 181 -7.70 3.38 25.12
CA LYS A 181 -8.43 4.65 24.95
C LYS A 181 -7.56 5.69 24.24
N ILE A 182 -6.98 5.27 23.11
CA ILE A 182 -6.08 6.07 22.30
C ILE A 182 -6.92 6.89 21.31
N LEU A 183 -6.72 8.22 21.31
CA LEU A 183 -7.41 9.13 20.40
C LEU A 183 -6.76 9.08 19.00
N HIS A 184 -7.54 8.76 17.99
CA HIS A 184 -7.10 8.84 16.60
C HIS A 184 -7.13 10.27 16.08
N VAL A 185 -6.02 10.73 15.49
CA VAL A 185 -5.86 12.05 14.86
C VAL A 185 -5.50 11.85 13.38
N PRO A 186 -6.45 12.04 12.45
CA PRO A 186 -6.18 11.86 11.02
C PRO A 186 -5.44 13.04 10.40
N TYR A 187 -4.44 12.76 9.56
CA TYR A 187 -3.69 13.74 8.77
C TYR A 187 -3.90 13.51 7.27
N ARG A 188 -3.51 14.50 6.45
CA ARG A 188 -3.53 14.38 4.99
C ARG A 188 -2.26 13.69 4.46
N GLY A 189 -1.89 12.54 5.04
CA GLY A 189 -0.68 11.76 4.71
C GLY A 189 0.27 11.63 5.89
N GLY A 190 1.30 10.78 5.77
CA GLY A 190 2.24 10.47 6.85
C GLY A 190 3.16 11.65 7.22
N ALA A 191 3.63 12.42 6.23
CA ALA A 191 4.63 13.49 6.48
C ALA A 191 4.18 14.56 7.50
N PRO A 192 2.96 15.16 7.40
CA PRO A 192 2.50 16.10 8.42
C PRO A 192 2.31 15.44 9.79
N ALA A 193 1.88 14.18 9.86
CA ALA A 193 1.78 13.45 11.13
C ALA A 193 3.15 13.23 11.77
N ILE A 194 4.18 12.90 10.98
CA ILE A 194 5.56 12.74 11.47
C ILE A 194 6.08 14.05 12.04
N ASN A 195 5.81 15.19 11.39
CA ASN A 195 6.23 16.50 11.90
C ASN A 195 5.59 16.81 13.26
N ASP A 196 4.31 16.53 13.42
CA ASP A 196 3.59 16.73 14.68
C ASP A 196 4.03 15.73 15.76
N LEU A 197 4.41 14.51 15.37
CA LEU A 197 5.01 13.55 16.29
C LEU A 197 6.40 14.02 16.77
N LEU A 198 7.22 14.56 15.88
CA LEU A 198 8.53 15.17 16.24
C LEU A 198 8.35 16.36 17.16
N GLY A 199 7.33 17.17 16.95
CA GLY A 199 6.97 18.33 17.77
C GLY A 199 6.27 17.99 19.09
N GLY A 200 5.86 16.73 19.31
CA GLY A 200 5.12 16.31 20.50
C GLY A 200 3.67 16.76 20.55
N THR A 201 3.09 17.20 19.43
CA THR A 201 1.65 17.50 19.27
C THR A 201 0.81 16.23 19.36
N ILE A 202 1.32 15.13 18.81
CA ILE A 202 0.83 13.77 18.97
C ILE A 202 1.90 12.92 19.65
N ASP A 203 1.51 11.80 20.24
CA ASP A 203 2.36 10.98 21.09
C ASP A 203 2.94 9.78 20.36
N MET A 204 2.18 9.21 19.43
CA MET A 204 2.52 7.98 18.72
C MET A 204 1.96 7.96 17.30
N MET A 205 2.45 7.00 16.53
CA MET A 205 2.00 6.75 15.17
C MET A 205 2.16 5.28 14.82
N PHE A 206 1.22 4.73 14.05
CA PHE A 206 1.41 3.52 13.27
C PHE A 206 1.49 3.92 11.81
N ASP A 207 2.60 3.69 11.17
CA ASP A 207 2.72 3.91 9.72
C ASP A 207 3.77 2.96 9.11
N VAL A 208 3.91 3.00 7.82
CA VAL A 208 4.90 2.20 7.10
C VAL A 208 6.32 2.65 7.44
N MET A 209 7.23 1.71 7.57
CA MET A 209 8.58 1.88 8.12
C MET A 209 9.45 2.95 7.41
N PRO A 210 9.40 3.13 6.07
CA PRO A 210 10.36 4.00 5.37
C PRO A 210 10.47 5.41 5.92
N ALA A 211 9.33 5.98 6.27
CA ALA A 211 9.30 7.36 6.76
C ALA A 211 9.63 7.48 8.26
N LEU A 212 9.62 6.37 9.00
CA LEU A 212 9.78 6.35 10.45
C LEU A 212 11.19 5.94 10.89
N MET A 213 11.82 4.99 10.18
CA MET A 213 13.12 4.42 10.55
C MET A 213 14.24 5.45 10.72
N PRO A 214 14.41 6.47 9.85
CA PRO A 214 15.44 7.48 10.06
C PRO A 214 15.32 8.21 11.40
N HIS A 215 14.09 8.39 11.91
CA HIS A 215 13.84 9.03 13.19
C HIS A 215 14.05 8.09 14.38
N VAL A 216 13.82 6.78 14.18
CA VAL A 216 14.16 5.75 15.18
C VAL A 216 15.67 5.63 15.32
N GLU A 217 16.40 5.53 14.22
CA GLU A 217 17.87 5.49 14.20
C GLU A 217 18.51 6.75 14.82
N ALA A 218 17.89 7.92 14.62
CA ALA A 218 18.30 9.18 15.25
C ALA A 218 17.87 9.31 16.73
N GLY A 219 17.21 8.30 17.32
CA GLY A 219 16.74 8.29 18.71
C GLY A 219 15.62 9.30 19.02
N ARG A 220 14.99 9.87 17.99
CA ARG A 220 13.85 10.80 18.14
C ARG A 220 12.54 10.05 18.42
N PHE A 221 12.42 8.86 17.87
CA PHE A 221 11.31 7.93 18.11
C PHE A 221 11.81 6.64 18.75
N LEU A 222 10.95 6.00 19.52
CA LEU A 222 11.12 4.64 20.02
C LEU A 222 10.18 3.72 19.25
N ALA A 223 10.70 2.60 18.73
CA ALA A 223 9.91 1.57 18.09
C ALA A 223 9.32 0.63 19.17
N PHE A 224 8.00 0.61 19.31
CA PHE A 224 7.33 -0.14 20.38
C PHE A 224 6.71 -1.46 19.93
N ALA A 225 6.26 -1.54 18.69
CA ALA A 225 5.65 -2.75 18.14
C ALA A 225 5.57 -2.71 16.60
N VAL A 226 5.28 -3.85 15.99
CA VAL A 226 4.82 -3.93 14.60
C VAL A 226 3.38 -4.46 14.57
N SER A 227 2.58 -4.01 13.61
CA SER A 227 1.15 -4.35 13.50
C SER A 227 0.88 -5.80 13.06
N SER A 228 1.88 -6.52 12.60
CA SER A 228 1.80 -7.95 12.30
C SER A 228 1.79 -8.78 13.58
N LYS A 229 1.14 -9.97 13.53
CA LYS A 229 1.17 -10.93 14.64
C LYS A 229 2.59 -11.34 14.98
N ALA A 230 3.40 -11.70 13.99
CA ALA A 230 4.79 -12.07 14.15
C ALA A 230 5.71 -10.85 14.10
N ARG A 231 6.86 -10.94 14.77
CA ARG A 231 7.97 -9.99 14.61
C ARG A 231 8.49 -9.99 13.18
N LEU A 232 9.03 -8.87 12.74
CA LEU A 232 9.70 -8.78 11.43
C LEU A 232 11.14 -9.26 11.55
N SER A 233 11.61 -10.04 10.57
CA SER A 233 13.00 -10.53 10.54
C SER A 233 14.04 -9.40 10.44
N ILE A 234 13.64 -8.24 9.92
CA ILE A 234 14.49 -7.03 9.82
C ILE A 234 14.51 -6.19 11.10
N LEU A 235 13.58 -6.45 12.04
CA LEU A 235 13.49 -5.79 13.35
C LEU A 235 13.14 -6.83 14.44
N PRO A 236 13.99 -7.82 14.68
CA PRO A 236 13.68 -8.95 15.57
C PRO A 236 13.49 -8.52 17.04
N GLU A 237 14.05 -7.39 17.44
CA GLU A 237 13.92 -6.80 18.77
C GLU A 237 12.58 -6.11 19.00
N VAL A 238 11.86 -5.70 17.92
CA VAL A 238 10.57 -5.01 18.03
C VAL A 238 9.45 -6.06 18.11
N PRO A 239 8.62 -6.03 19.17
CA PRO A 239 7.54 -7.00 19.34
C PRO A 239 6.51 -6.96 18.23
N GLY A 240 5.98 -8.13 17.85
CA GLY A 240 4.74 -8.25 17.07
C GLY A 240 3.51 -8.19 17.98
N MET A 241 2.34 -7.98 17.39
CA MET A 241 1.09 -7.95 18.19
C MET A 241 0.82 -9.25 18.92
N GLY A 242 1.29 -10.39 18.40
CA GLY A 242 1.18 -11.70 19.07
C GLY A 242 1.88 -11.76 20.42
N ASP A 243 2.92 -10.95 20.65
CA ASP A 243 3.64 -10.85 21.93
C ASP A 243 2.80 -10.17 23.04
N PHE A 244 1.64 -9.58 22.69
CA PHE A 244 0.71 -8.90 23.59
C PHE A 244 -0.62 -9.68 23.74
N ALA A 245 -0.56 -11.01 23.77
CA ALA A 245 -1.73 -11.87 23.92
C ALA A 245 -2.51 -11.60 25.22
N ASP A 246 -1.82 -11.21 26.28
CA ASP A 246 -2.40 -10.81 27.57
C ASP A 246 -3.18 -9.48 27.52
N LEU A 247 -2.95 -8.66 26.50
CA LEU A 247 -3.75 -7.47 26.21
C LEU A 247 -4.95 -7.75 25.28
N GLY A 248 -5.15 -9.00 24.86
CA GLY A 248 -6.17 -9.40 23.89
C GLY A 248 -5.73 -9.26 22.43
N LEU A 249 -4.44 -9.04 22.16
CA LEU A 249 -3.90 -8.80 20.82
C LEU A 249 -3.24 -10.04 20.17
N GLY A 250 -3.32 -11.22 20.81
CA GLY A 250 -2.64 -12.44 20.33
C GLY A 250 -2.98 -12.86 18.89
N GLU A 251 -4.17 -12.53 18.40
CA GLU A 251 -4.61 -12.79 17.02
C GLU A 251 -4.64 -11.53 16.14
N HIS A 252 -4.19 -10.40 16.68
CA HIS A 252 -4.12 -9.16 15.92
C HIS A 252 -2.99 -9.23 14.90
N ASP A 253 -3.32 -9.01 13.62
CA ASP A 253 -2.37 -9.12 12.52
C ASP A 253 -2.80 -8.20 11.38
N VAL A 254 -2.35 -6.97 11.35
CA VAL A 254 -2.62 -6.01 10.29
C VAL A 254 -1.40 -5.85 9.41
N VAL A 255 -1.48 -6.38 8.19
CA VAL A 255 -0.43 -6.28 7.16
C VAL A 255 -0.96 -5.43 6.02
N THR A 256 -0.18 -4.41 5.64
CA THR A 256 -0.47 -3.60 4.47
C THR A 256 -0.01 -4.34 3.22
N ARG A 257 -0.82 -4.32 2.17
CA ARG A 257 -0.46 -4.88 0.87
C ARG A 257 -0.74 -3.84 -0.19
N ASN A 258 0.27 -3.56 -1.01
CA ASN A 258 0.15 -2.62 -2.13
C ASN A 258 0.03 -3.40 -3.42
N ALA A 259 -0.95 -3.04 -4.22
CA ALA A 259 -1.24 -3.64 -5.51
C ALA A 259 -1.21 -2.59 -6.62
N ILE A 260 -0.73 -3.01 -7.78
CA ILE A 260 -0.82 -2.24 -9.01
C ILE A 260 -2.13 -2.63 -9.70
N MET A 261 -2.92 -1.61 -9.95
CA MET A 261 -4.21 -1.72 -10.62
C MET A 261 -4.19 -0.87 -11.89
N ALA A 262 -4.94 -1.30 -12.90
CA ALA A 262 -5.31 -0.49 -14.06
C ALA A 262 -6.80 -0.09 -13.96
N PRO A 263 -7.30 0.85 -14.76
CA PRO A 263 -8.73 1.16 -14.87
C PRO A 263 -9.54 -0.08 -15.27
N GLY A 264 -10.74 -0.22 -14.69
CA GLY A 264 -11.66 -1.32 -15.01
C GLY A 264 -11.99 -1.39 -16.50
N GLY A 265 -11.94 -2.59 -17.08
CA GLY A 265 -12.15 -2.78 -18.52
C GLY A 265 -10.90 -2.51 -19.39
N THR A 266 -9.71 -2.35 -18.78
CA THR A 266 -8.43 -2.42 -19.53
C THR A 266 -8.34 -3.79 -20.22
N PRO A 267 -8.03 -3.87 -21.53
CA PRO A 267 -7.96 -5.13 -22.27
C PRO A 267 -6.99 -6.13 -21.65
N GLU A 268 -7.40 -7.40 -21.60
CA GLU A 268 -6.60 -8.49 -20.99
C GLU A 268 -5.15 -8.59 -21.54
N PRO A 269 -4.88 -8.44 -22.87
CA PRO A 269 -3.51 -8.46 -23.37
C PRO A 269 -2.65 -7.33 -22.81
N ILE A 270 -3.24 -6.15 -22.53
CA ILE A 270 -2.53 -5.02 -21.90
C ILE A 270 -2.24 -5.34 -20.43
N VAL A 271 -3.22 -5.86 -19.70
CA VAL A 271 -3.02 -6.28 -18.30
C VAL A 271 -1.93 -7.34 -18.19
N ALA A 272 -1.94 -8.35 -19.07
CA ALA A 272 -0.93 -9.39 -19.10
C ALA A 272 0.47 -8.84 -19.37
N ARG A 273 0.61 -7.90 -20.29
CA ARG A 273 1.89 -7.21 -20.58
C ARG A 273 2.39 -6.43 -19.38
N LEU A 274 1.53 -5.64 -18.75
CA LEU A 274 1.86 -4.87 -17.54
C LEU A 274 2.26 -5.80 -16.38
N HIS A 275 1.55 -6.91 -16.21
CA HIS A 275 1.87 -7.93 -15.23
C HIS A 275 3.28 -8.51 -15.45
N GLN A 276 3.62 -8.90 -16.67
CA GLN A 276 4.94 -9.41 -17.01
C GLN A 276 6.06 -8.38 -16.72
N ALA A 277 5.84 -7.12 -17.06
CA ALA A 277 6.78 -6.05 -16.75
C ALA A 277 6.96 -5.89 -15.23
N LEU A 278 5.89 -5.99 -14.44
CA LEU A 278 5.97 -5.94 -12.97
C LEU A 278 6.71 -7.14 -12.38
N LEU A 279 6.51 -8.34 -12.90
CA LEU A 279 7.27 -9.52 -12.48
C LEU A 279 8.77 -9.35 -12.74
N GLN A 280 9.15 -8.81 -13.90
CA GLN A 280 10.54 -8.50 -14.22
C GLN A 280 11.12 -7.49 -13.23
N VAL A 281 10.42 -6.40 -12.93
CA VAL A 281 10.88 -5.38 -11.97
C VAL A 281 11.03 -5.98 -10.58
N ALA A 282 10.05 -6.74 -10.12
CA ALA A 282 10.05 -7.36 -8.79
C ALA A 282 11.18 -8.40 -8.60
N ALA A 283 11.68 -8.97 -9.69
CA ALA A 283 12.82 -9.90 -9.68
C ALA A 283 14.19 -9.19 -9.71
N MET A 284 14.25 -7.88 -9.93
CA MET A 284 15.50 -7.12 -9.96
C MET A 284 16.09 -7.02 -8.55
N PRO A 285 17.35 -7.50 -8.31
CA PRO A 285 17.95 -7.46 -6.98
C PRO A 285 18.02 -6.05 -6.39
N ASP A 286 18.37 -5.06 -7.19
CA ASP A 286 18.46 -3.67 -6.75
C ASP A 286 17.09 -3.05 -6.38
N PHE A 287 15.99 -3.47 -7.03
CA PHE A 287 14.63 -3.09 -6.62
C PHE A 287 14.29 -3.70 -5.25
N VAL A 288 14.55 -5.00 -5.09
CA VAL A 288 14.32 -5.72 -3.81
C VAL A 288 15.16 -5.11 -2.69
N ASP A 289 16.46 -4.84 -2.95
CA ASP A 289 17.37 -4.31 -1.94
C ASP A 289 17.01 -2.88 -1.52
N ARG A 290 16.42 -2.07 -2.41
CA ARG A 290 15.92 -0.73 -2.08
C ARG A 290 14.60 -0.76 -1.29
N LEU A 291 13.84 -1.85 -1.35
CA LEU A 291 12.57 -2.00 -0.60
C LEU A 291 12.78 -2.57 0.81
N LYS A 292 13.78 -3.45 1.02
CA LYS A 292 14.07 -4.06 2.33
C LYS A 292 14.26 -3.05 3.45
N PRO A 293 15.14 -2.03 3.32
CA PRO A 293 15.33 -1.02 4.37
C PRO A 293 14.06 -0.23 4.65
N LEU A 294 13.14 -0.24 3.70
CA LEU A 294 11.85 0.41 3.83
C LEU A 294 10.80 -0.46 4.54
N GLY A 295 11.16 -1.67 5.00
CA GLY A 295 10.24 -2.59 5.65
C GLY A 295 9.20 -3.21 4.72
N TYR A 296 9.43 -3.14 3.41
CA TYR A 296 8.59 -3.81 2.43
C TYR A 296 9.19 -5.15 2.00
N GLY A 297 8.37 -6.21 2.10
CA GLY A 297 8.58 -7.44 1.35
C GLY A 297 8.19 -7.22 -0.12
N THR A 298 9.00 -7.71 -1.04
CA THR A 298 8.61 -7.77 -2.45
C THR A 298 7.77 -9.03 -2.67
N VAL A 299 6.49 -8.85 -2.97
CA VAL A 299 5.53 -9.93 -3.17
C VAL A 299 4.72 -9.67 -4.42
N THR A 300 4.77 -10.60 -5.38
CA THR A 300 3.99 -10.50 -6.61
C THR A 300 2.87 -11.55 -6.65
N SER A 301 1.80 -11.20 -7.33
CA SER A 301 0.77 -12.17 -7.68
C SER A 301 1.26 -13.03 -8.85
N PRO A 302 1.15 -14.38 -8.81
CA PRO A 302 1.56 -15.23 -9.94
C PRO A 302 0.76 -14.97 -11.21
N THR A 303 -0.47 -14.49 -11.07
CA THR A 303 -1.33 -14.03 -12.17
C THR A 303 -2.19 -12.86 -11.72
N PRO A 304 -2.75 -12.04 -12.62
CA PRO A 304 -3.73 -11.02 -12.25
C PRO A 304 -4.94 -11.59 -11.50
N ALA A 305 -5.43 -12.77 -11.89
CA ALA A 305 -6.53 -13.46 -11.19
C ALA A 305 -6.18 -13.85 -9.74
N ALA A 306 -4.90 -14.13 -9.45
CA ALA A 306 -4.48 -14.41 -8.08
C ALA A 306 -4.58 -13.18 -7.18
N LEU A 307 -4.40 -11.96 -7.72
CA LEU A 307 -4.67 -10.73 -6.97
C LEU A 307 -6.17 -10.55 -6.69
N THR A 308 -7.03 -10.84 -7.66
CA THR A 308 -8.49 -10.84 -7.44
C THR A 308 -8.85 -11.79 -6.30
N ALA A 309 -8.35 -13.03 -6.34
CA ALA A 309 -8.61 -14.03 -5.30
C ALA A 309 -8.05 -13.60 -3.92
N LEU A 310 -6.92 -12.90 -3.89
CA LEU A 310 -6.38 -12.30 -2.66
C LEU A 310 -7.36 -11.26 -2.08
N VAL A 311 -7.83 -10.31 -2.90
CA VAL A 311 -8.77 -9.27 -2.47
C VAL A 311 -10.08 -9.90 -1.94
N GLU A 312 -10.62 -10.89 -2.62
CA GLU A 312 -11.84 -11.61 -2.20
C GLU A 312 -11.63 -12.32 -0.85
N ARG A 313 -10.49 -12.99 -0.66
CA ARG A 313 -10.15 -13.66 0.60
C ARG A 313 -9.95 -12.70 1.76
N GLU A 314 -9.35 -11.51 1.52
CA GLU A 314 -9.10 -10.50 2.53
C GLU A 314 -10.37 -9.72 2.93
N ARG A 315 -11.33 -9.56 2.03
CA ARG A 315 -12.54 -8.76 2.24
C ARG A 315 -13.31 -9.09 3.53
N PRO A 316 -13.64 -10.35 3.87
CA PRO A 316 -14.34 -10.66 5.12
C PRO A 316 -13.55 -10.30 6.37
N ARG A 317 -12.20 -10.36 6.29
CA ARG A 317 -11.32 -9.96 7.37
C ARG A 317 -11.37 -8.45 7.61
N TRP A 318 -11.22 -7.65 6.55
CA TRP A 318 -11.32 -6.22 6.62
C TRP A 318 -12.71 -5.74 7.02
N GLN A 319 -13.76 -6.42 6.56
CA GLN A 319 -15.13 -6.16 7.02
C GLN A 319 -15.25 -6.32 8.55
N ARG A 320 -14.75 -7.42 9.10
CA ARG A 320 -14.75 -7.65 10.57
C ARG A 320 -13.93 -6.57 11.29
N LEU A 321 -12.74 -6.23 10.80
CA LEU A 321 -11.92 -5.18 11.40
C LEU A 321 -12.66 -3.84 11.43
N VAL A 322 -13.30 -3.44 10.32
CA VAL A 322 -14.11 -2.21 10.26
C VAL A 322 -15.31 -2.26 11.22
N GLN A 323 -15.98 -3.41 11.32
CA GLN A 323 -17.13 -3.57 12.24
C GLN A 323 -16.69 -3.47 13.70
N VAL A 324 -15.59 -4.13 14.08
CA VAL A 324 -15.06 -4.12 15.46
C VAL A 324 -14.50 -2.75 15.81
N SER A 325 -13.77 -2.13 14.91
CA SER A 325 -13.17 -0.81 15.13
C SER A 325 -14.18 0.35 15.12
N GLY A 326 -15.34 0.16 14.51
CA GLY A 326 -16.29 1.25 14.28
C GLY A 326 -15.79 2.34 13.32
N ALA A 327 -14.65 2.12 12.64
CA ALA A 327 -14.04 3.09 11.75
C ALA A 327 -15.00 3.52 10.63
N ARG A 328 -15.06 4.84 10.37
CA ARG A 328 -15.89 5.45 9.32
C ARG A 328 -15.06 6.40 8.48
N LEU A 329 -15.47 6.57 7.23
CA LEU A 329 -15.03 7.65 6.35
C LEU A 329 -16.09 8.76 6.46
N GLU A 330 -15.67 9.91 6.93
CA GLU A 330 -16.52 11.11 6.99
C GLU A 330 -16.72 11.73 5.61
#